data_34a2a103c35863acc235c0e4a77e47fe
#
_entry.id   34a2a103c35863acc235c0e4a77e47fe
#
_cell.length_a   1.000
_cell.length_b   1.000
_cell.length_c   1.000
_cell.angle_alpha   90.00
_cell.angle_beta   90.00
_cell.angle_gamma   90.00
#
_symmetry.space_group_name_H-M   'P 1'
#
loop_
_entity.id
_entity.type
_entity.pdbx_description
1 polymer ?
#
loop_
_entity_poly.entity_id
_entity_poly.type
_entity_poly.pdbx_seq_one_letter_code
_entity_poly.pdbx_strand_id
1 'polypeptide(L)'
;MTATSSTTTLPLTAGRWTLDKNHSSIHFVVRHLGLSNVRGRFDSFESSLDVGTTLDSISVTADVELSSVDTNNADRDAHLRNSDFFDTDRHQTMTFRSTGIAGSEDDYKMVGDLTLAGVTKPVTFDVEFNGTEVFPGDQSTHAGFTATGQIKRSDFGVDFGIIPGAEKLMLGDKIKVELDIQFVAPAQS
;
A
#
# COMPACT_ATOMS: atom_id res chain seq x y z
N MET A 1 35.19 -16.21 -13.45
CA MET A 1 34.77 -15.27 -12.42
C MET A 1 33.33 -15.63 -12.06
N THR A 2 33.16 -16.38 -10.96
CA THR A 2 31.85 -16.81 -10.46
C THR A 2 31.26 -15.64 -9.69
N ALA A 3 30.16 -15.08 -10.22
CA ALA A 3 29.36 -14.09 -9.51
C ALA A 3 28.76 -14.77 -8.30
N THR A 4 29.20 -14.38 -7.12
CA THR A 4 28.57 -14.76 -5.83
C THR A 4 27.23 -14.02 -5.76
N SER A 5 26.14 -14.73 -6.03
CA SER A 5 24.81 -14.25 -5.70
C SER A 5 24.74 -14.10 -4.18
N SER A 6 24.80 -12.88 -3.71
CA SER A 6 24.46 -12.57 -2.31
C SER A 6 22.98 -12.85 -2.14
N THR A 7 22.66 -13.96 -1.50
CA THR A 7 21.28 -14.28 -1.12
C THR A 7 20.90 -13.34 0.03
N THR A 8 20.42 -12.15 -0.29
CA THR A 8 19.88 -11.23 0.71
C THR A 8 18.54 -11.79 1.15
N THR A 9 18.48 -12.25 2.37
CA THR A 9 17.25 -12.72 3.01
C THR A 9 16.85 -11.70 4.08
N LEU A 10 15.58 -11.31 4.09
CA LEU A 10 15.01 -10.62 5.26
C LEU A 10 15.15 -11.56 6.47
N PRO A 11 15.42 -11.03 7.66
CA PRO A 11 15.52 -11.84 8.88
C PRO A 11 14.13 -12.25 9.40
N LEU A 12 13.32 -12.83 8.52
CA LEU A 12 11.95 -13.25 8.79
C LEU A 12 11.83 -14.76 8.69
N THR A 13 11.09 -15.36 9.60
CA THR A 13 10.74 -16.78 9.53
C THR A 13 9.89 -17.06 8.30
N ALA A 14 10.22 -18.15 7.57
CA ALA A 14 9.43 -18.57 6.42
C ALA A 14 7.99 -18.92 6.83
N GLY A 15 7.04 -18.60 5.97
CA GLY A 15 5.62 -18.85 6.16
C GLY A 15 4.77 -17.61 5.90
N ARG A 16 3.47 -17.73 6.17
CA ARG A 16 2.51 -16.64 6.01
C ARG A 16 2.41 -15.81 7.29
N TRP A 17 2.79 -14.57 7.18
CA TRP A 17 2.64 -13.54 8.20
C TRP A 17 1.29 -12.84 8.01
N THR A 18 0.60 -12.59 9.12
CA THR A 18 -0.74 -11.99 9.12
C THR A 18 -0.68 -10.53 9.55
N LEU A 19 -1.57 -9.71 8.99
CA LEU A 19 -1.65 -8.28 9.30
C LEU A 19 -2.04 -8.05 10.77
N ASP A 20 -1.27 -7.21 11.46
CA ASP A 20 -1.71 -6.59 12.71
C ASP A 20 -2.49 -5.31 12.39
N LYS A 21 -3.81 -5.42 12.37
CA LYS A 21 -4.72 -4.31 12.01
C LYS A 21 -4.68 -3.16 12.99
N ASN A 22 -4.34 -3.42 14.25
CA ASN A 22 -4.34 -2.39 15.29
C ASN A 22 -3.13 -1.44 15.16
N HIS A 23 -2.06 -1.93 14.55
CA HIS A 23 -0.80 -1.19 14.39
C HIS A 23 -0.43 -0.98 12.92
N SER A 24 -1.42 -1.02 12.02
CA SER A 24 -1.22 -0.80 10.60
C SER A 24 -2.14 0.28 10.07
N SER A 25 -1.65 1.04 9.10
CA SER A 25 -2.43 2.13 8.48
C SER A 25 -2.07 2.33 7.01
N ILE A 26 -3.06 2.75 6.24
CA ILE A 26 -2.93 3.15 4.84
C ILE A 26 -3.39 4.60 4.72
N HIS A 27 -2.46 5.49 4.37
CA HIS A 27 -2.73 6.92 4.17
C HIS A 27 -2.45 7.36 2.74
N PHE A 28 -3.13 8.40 2.32
CA PHE A 28 -2.85 9.07 1.06
C PHE A 28 -2.88 10.59 1.21
N VAL A 29 -2.16 11.27 0.31
CA VAL A 29 -2.08 12.73 0.29
C VAL A 29 -2.27 13.21 -1.15
N VAL A 30 -3.15 14.19 -1.34
CA VAL A 30 -3.39 14.85 -2.63
C VAL A 30 -3.35 16.36 -2.49
N ARG A 31 -2.82 17.05 -3.50
CA ARG A 31 -2.81 18.53 -3.54
C ARG A 31 -4.17 19.07 -3.98
N HIS A 32 -4.68 20.05 -3.26
CA HIS A 32 -5.89 20.79 -3.61
C HIS A 32 -5.51 22.22 -4.06
N LEU A 33 -5.90 22.59 -5.27
CA LEU A 33 -5.59 23.87 -5.95
C LEU A 33 -4.09 24.21 -5.98
N GLY A 34 -3.20 23.23 -5.75
CA GLY A 34 -1.77 23.48 -5.59
C GLY A 34 -1.38 24.22 -4.28
N LEU A 35 -2.35 24.49 -3.40
CA LEU A 35 -2.16 25.30 -2.20
C LEU A 35 -1.98 24.47 -0.93
N SER A 36 -2.78 23.42 -0.75
CA SER A 36 -2.80 22.62 0.47
C SER A 36 -2.80 21.12 0.17
N ASN A 37 -2.50 20.33 1.18
CA ASN A 37 -2.61 18.89 1.14
C ASN A 37 -3.91 18.46 1.79
N VAL A 38 -4.70 17.67 1.07
CA VAL A 38 -5.79 16.86 1.63
C VAL A 38 -5.21 15.50 1.97
N ARG A 39 -5.42 15.06 3.20
CA ARG A 39 -5.01 13.75 3.70
C ARG A 39 -6.22 12.87 3.89
N GLY A 40 -6.07 11.61 3.58
CA GLY A 40 -7.09 10.60 3.82
C GLY A 40 -6.46 9.27 4.20
N ARG A 41 -7.31 8.35 4.63
CA ARG A 41 -6.93 6.97 4.97
C ARG A 41 -8.04 6.01 4.54
N PHE A 42 -7.70 4.73 4.57
CA PHE A 42 -8.67 3.64 4.47
C PHE A 42 -8.69 2.88 5.80
N ASP A 43 -9.86 2.75 6.40
CA ASP A 43 -10.02 2.15 7.73
C ASP A 43 -10.22 0.62 7.68
N SER A 44 -10.57 0.06 6.52
CA SER A 44 -10.82 -1.37 6.34
C SER A 44 -9.94 -1.93 5.24
N PHE A 45 -9.01 -2.82 5.61
CA PHE A 45 -8.14 -3.51 4.68
C PHE A 45 -7.61 -4.82 5.27
N GLU A 46 -7.22 -5.72 4.39
CA GLU A 46 -6.52 -6.96 4.69
C GLU A 46 -5.20 -6.99 3.95
N SER A 47 -4.20 -7.63 4.52
CA SER A 47 -2.91 -7.85 3.87
C SER A 47 -2.27 -9.12 4.39
N SER A 48 -1.44 -9.74 3.58
CA SER A 48 -0.59 -10.85 4.00
C SER A 48 0.80 -10.72 3.38
N LEU A 49 1.78 -11.21 4.11
CA LEU A 49 3.16 -11.33 3.69
C LEU A 49 3.53 -12.80 3.71
N ASP A 50 3.76 -13.37 2.54
CA ASP A 50 4.26 -14.73 2.41
C ASP A 50 5.79 -14.69 2.27
N VAL A 51 6.49 -15.29 3.22
CA VAL A 51 7.96 -15.31 3.28
C VAL A 51 8.46 -16.70 2.88
N GLY A 52 9.22 -16.77 1.81
CA GLY A 52 9.94 -17.98 1.42
C GLY A 52 11.39 -17.97 1.89
N THR A 53 12.24 -18.74 1.21
CA THR A 53 13.66 -18.92 1.57
C THR A 53 14.59 -17.89 0.93
N THR A 54 14.12 -17.16 -0.08
CA THR A 54 14.85 -16.14 -0.81
C THR A 54 14.01 -14.89 -0.99
N LEU A 55 14.63 -13.75 -1.25
CA LEU A 55 13.92 -12.49 -1.49
C LEU A 55 12.91 -12.59 -2.64
N ASP A 56 13.25 -13.29 -3.71
CA ASP A 56 12.37 -13.51 -4.87
C ASP A 56 11.12 -14.37 -4.55
N SER A 57 11.15 -15.09 -3.43
CA SER A 57 10.02 -15.90 -2.96
C SER A 57 9.15 -15.21 -1.93
N ILE A 58 9.40 -13.91 -1.68
CA ILE A 58 8.56 -13.08 -0.82
C ILE A 58 7.46 -12.46 -1.67
N SER A 59 6.22 -12.52 -1.18
CA SER A 59 5.10 -11.86 -1.82
C SER A 59 4.20 -11.15 -0.81
N VAL A 60 3.62 -10.03 -1.25
CA VAL A 60 2.69 -9.22 -0.49
C VAL A 60 1.38 -9.13 -1.25
N THR A 61 0.28 -9.31 -0.54
CA THR A 61 -1.06 -9.06 -1.05
C THR A 61 -1.77 -8.06 -0.15
N ALA A 62 -2.57 -7.18 -0.72
CA ALA A 62 -3.45 -6.30 0.03
C ALA A 62 -4.79 -6.14 -0.69
N ASP A 63 -5.86 -6.15 0.09
CA ASP A 63 -7.23 -5.88 -0.34
C ASP A 63 -7.79 -4.75 0.54
N VAL A 64 -8.18 -3.65 -0.07
CA VAL A 64 -8.62 -2.43 0.62
C VAL A 64 -10.05 -2.14 0.27
N GLU A 65 -10.92 -2.03 1.26
CA GLU A 65 -12.31 -1.65 1.07
C GLU A 65 -12.42 -0.15 0.74
N LEU A 66 -12.81 0.18 -0.49
CA LEU A 66 -12.88 1.58 -0.95
C LEU A 66 -13.92 2.40 -0.22
N SER A 67 -15.01 1.77 0.26
CA SER A 67 -16.04 2.45 1.06
C SER A 67 -15.54 2.92 2.42
N SER A 68 -14.40 2.38 2.89
CA SER A 68 -13.76 2.75 4.16
C SER A 68 -12.92 4.02 4.10
N VAL A 69 -12.94 4.74 2.98
CA VAL A 69 -12.24 6.02 2.84
C VAL A 69 -12.72 7.04 3.87
N ASP A 70 -11.76 7.66 4.55
CA ASP A 70 -11.99 8.71 5.53
C ASP A 70 -10.99 9.85 5.31
N THR A 71 -11.51 11.04 5.05
CA THR A 71 -10.73 12.28 4.91
C THR A 71 -11.10 13.30 5.99
N ASN A 72 -11.78 12.84 7.05
CA ASN A 72 -12.31 13.70 8.13
C ASN A 72 -13.32 14.76 7.63
N ASN A 73 -14.09 14.42 6.59
CA ASN A 73 -15.16 15.24 6.04
C ASN A 73 -16.19 14.35 5.35
N ALA A 74 -17.36 14.20 5.98
CA ALA A 74 -18.37 13.24 5.56
C ALA A 74 -18.92 13.49 4.14
N ASP A 75 -19.08 14.77 3.73
CA ASP A 75 -19.57 15.11 2.40
C ASP A 75 -18.52 14.76 1.32
N ARG A 76 -17.27 15.04 1.59
CA ARG A 76 -16.16 14.65 0.70
C ARG A 76 -16.02 13.15 0.61
N ASP A 77 -16.12 12.44 1.72
CA ASP A 77 -16.03 10.97 1.74
C ASP A 77 -17.20 10.33 0.97
N ALA A 78 -18.41 10.89 1.09
CA ALA A 78 -19.54 10.47 0.27
C ALA A 78 -19.30 10.72 -1.23
N HIS A 79 -18.69 11.84 -1.61
CA HIS A 79 -18.33 12.16 -3.00
C HIS A 79 -17.25 11.21 -3.52
N LEU A 80 -16.23 10.87 -2.71
CA LEU A 80 -15.20 9.92 -3.10
C LEU A 80 -15.75 8.52 -3.40
N ARG A 81 -16.84 8.12 -2.75
CA ARG A 81 -17.47 6.81 -2.97
C ARG A 81 -18.31 6.74 -4.24
N ASN A 82 -18.74 7.88 -4.78
CA ASN A 82 -19.62 7.88 -5.94
C ASN A 82 -18.84 7.68 -7.27
N SER A 83 -19.60 7.66 -8.39
CA SER A 83 -19.06 7.38 -9.73
C SER A 83 -18.07 8.41 -10.27
N ASP A 84 -17.96 9.59 -9.65
CA ASP A 84 -16.94 10.58 -10.03
C ASP A 84 -15.52 10.15 -9.61
N PHE A 85 -15.41 9.27 -8.61
CA PHE A 85 -14.13 8.80 -8.07
C PHE A 85 -14.04 7.28 -8.04
N PHE A 86 -14.37 6.65 -6.90
CA PHE A 86 -14.13 5.22 -6.71
C PHE A 86 -15.25 4.33 -7.26
N ASP A 87 -16.46 4.87 -7.42
CA ASP A 87 -17.63 4.10 -7.86
C ASP A 87 -17.80 2.82 -7.03
N THR A 88 -17.92 2.99 -5.71
CA THR A 88 -17.89 1.86 -4.76
C THR A 88 -19.07 0.90 -4.93
N ASP A 89 -20.12 1.29 -5.62
CA ASP A 89 -21.24 0.41 -6.00
C ASP A 89 -20.80 -0.64 -7.03
N ARG A 90 -19.83 -0.32 -7.88
CA ARG A 90 -19.29 -1.20 -8.92
C ARG A 90 -17.94 -1.79 -8.56
N HIS A 91 -17.14 -1.06 -7.80
CA HIS A 91 -15.77 -1.40 -7.43
C HIS A 91 -15.61 -1.31 -5.91
N GLN A 92 -15.88 -2.39 -5.22
CA GLN A 92 -15.86 -2.40 -3.75
C GLN A 92 -14.46 -2.39 -3.17
N THR A 93 -13.50 -3.00 -3.90
CA THR A 93 -12.16 -3.27 -3.37
C THR A 93 -11.08 -2.76 -4.31
N MET A 94 -10.09 -2.09 -3.76
CA MET A 94 -8.79 -1.87 -4.38
C MET A 94 -7.86 -3.00 -3.99
N THR A 95 -7.11 -3.56 -4.94
CA THR A 95 -6.23 -4.71 -4.65
C THR A 95 -4.80 -4.43 -5.08
N PHE A 96 -3.85 -4.95 -4.32
CA PHE A 96 -2.43 -4.95 -4.66
C PHE A 96 -1.86 -6.37 -4.59
N ARG A 97 -1.03 -6.72 -5.56
CA ARG A 97 -0.31 -7.99 -5.63
C ARG A 97 1.13 -7.72 -6.04
N SER A 98 2.09 -7.99 -5.16
CA SER A 98 3.49 -7.79 -5.50
C SER A 98 3.92 -8.72 -6.63
N THR A 99 4.74 -8.21 -7.54
CA THR A 99 5.34 -8.96 -8.66
C THR A 99 6.84 -9.08 -8.55
N GLY A 100 7.47 -8.28 -7.68
CA GLY A 100 8.90 -8.36 -7.41
C GLY A 100 9.30 -7.48 -6.25
N ILE A 101 10.29 -7.94 -5.50
CA ILE A 101 10.91 -7.22 -4.38
C ILE A 101 12.41 -7.28 -4.59
N ALA A 102 13.09 -6.14 -4.53
CA ALA A 102 14.53 -6.02 -4.66
C ALA A 102 15.08 -5.04 -3.65
N GLY A 103 16.25 -5.29 -3.13
CA GLY A 103 16.90 -4.44 -2.15
C GLY A 103 17.83 -5.21 -1.23
N SER A 104 18.33 -4.55 -0.22
CA SER A 104 19.24 -5.14 0.77
C SER A 104 19.18 -4.36 2.07
N GLU A 105 19.63 -4.98 3.14
CA GLU A 105 19.61 -4.42 4.49
C GLU A 105 18.17 -4.06 4.90
N ASP A 106 17.89 -2.78 5.06
CA ASP A 106 16.57 -2.30 5.48
C ASP A 106 15.79 -1.61 4.35
N ASP A 107 16.42 -1.39 3.18
CA ASP A 107 15.86 -0.65 2.06
C ASP A 107 15.49 -1.56 0.88
N TYR A 108 14.20 -1.54 0.51
CA TYR A 108 13.65 -2.37 -0.57
C TYR A 108 12.81 -1.54 -1.53
N LYS A 109 12.73 -2.03 -2.77
CA LYS A 109 11.72 -1.60 -3.75
C LYS A 109 10.78 -2.77 -4.01
N MET A 110 9.50 -2.53 -3.82
CA MET A 110 8.44 -3.48 -4.11
C MET A 110 7.65 -3.00 -5.32
N VAL A 111 7.64 -3.81 -6.38
CA VAL A 111 6.81 -3.60 -7.56
C VAL A 111 5.60 -4.53 -7.46
N GLY A 112 4.44 -4.06 -7.89
CA GLY A 112 3.25 -4.90 -7.91
C GLY A 112 2.15 -4.29 -8.76
N ASP A 113 1.14 -5.10 -9.04
CA ASP A 113 -0.05 -4.71 -9.77
C ASP A 113 -1.08 -4.13 -8.80
N LEU A 114 -1.43 -2.87 -8.99
CA LEU A 114 -2.51 -2.19 -8.29
C LEU A 114 -3.75 -2.16 -9.18
N THR A 115 -4.86 -2.67 -8.67
CA THR A 115 -6.17 -2.56 -9.33
C THR A 115 -7.03 -1.56 -8.55
N LEU A 116 -7.42 -0.48 -9.19
CA LEU A 116 -8.27 0.57 -8.64
C LEU A 116 -9.34 0.95 -9.66
N ALA A 117 -10.60 1.05 -9.23
CA ALA A 117 -11.72 1.39 -10.10
C ALA A 117 -11.78 0.53 -11.40
N GLY A 118 -11.44 -0.76 -11.29
CA GLY A 118 -11.44 -1.71 -12.40
C GLY A 118 -10.23 -1.62 -13.34
N VAL A 119 -9.27 -0.75 -13.09
CA VAL A 119 -8.05 -0.60 -13.91
C VAL A 119 -6.85 -1.12 -13.13
N THR A 120 -6.04 -1.95 -13.79
CA THR A 120 -4.80 -2.51 -13.21
C THR A 120 -3.58 -1.85 -13.84
N LYS A 121 -2.67 -1.36 -12.99
CA LYS A 121 -1.39 -0.76 -13.39
C LYS A 121 -0.27 -1.21 -12.46
N PRO A 122 0.96 -1.35 -12.97
CA PRO A 122 2.11 -1.57 -12.12
C PRO A 122 2.43 -0.31 -11.31
N VAL A 123 2.72 -0.50 -10.03
CA VAL A 123 3.15 0.56 -9.12
C VAL A 123 4.38 0.13 -8.36
N THR A 124 5.18 1.08 -7.89
CA THR A 124 6.39 0.82 -7.12
C THR A 124 6.31 1.54 -5.79
N PHE A 125 6.66 0.82 -4.72
CA PHE A 125 6.83 1.36 -3.38
C PHE A 125 8.29 1.28 -2.96
N ASP A 126 8.78 2.34 -2.35
CA ASP A 126 10.00 2.32 -1.54
C ASP A 126 9.60 1.81 -0.16
N VAL A 127 10.23 0.72 0.28
CA VAL A 127 9.90 0.01 1.52
C VAL A 127 11.10 0.00 2.44
N GLU A 128 10.91 0.44 3.67
CA GLU A 128 11.87 0.34 4.76
C GLU A 128 11.43 -0.77 5.71
N PHE A 129 12.34 -1.68 6.03
CA PHE A 129 12.15 -2.70 7.06
C PHE A 129 12.59 -2.15 8.41
N ASN A 130 11.65 -2.00 9.33
CA ASN A 130 11.88 -1.38 10.63
C ASN A 130 12.36 -2.36 11.71
N GLY A 131 12.50 -3.65 11.34
CA GLY A 131 12.95 -4.68 12.26
C GLY A 131 11.84 -5.61 12.76
N THR A 132 12.22 -6.49 13.67
CA THR A 132 11.32 -7.44 14.33
C THR A 132 11.42 -7.31 15.84
N GLU A 133 10.29 -7.45 16.53
CA GLU A 133 10.21 -7.46 17.98
C GLU A 133 9.25 -8.55 18.47
N VAL A 134 9.52 -9.07 19.67
CA VAL A 134 8.63 -10.02 20.34
C VAL A 134 7.66 -9.26 21.22
N PHE A 135 6.38 -9.41 20.97
CA PHE A 135 5.35 -8.78 21.80
C PHE A 135 5.29 -9.45 23.18
N PRO A 136 5.48 -8.69 24.29
CA PRO A 136 5.58 -9.28 25.63
C PRO A 136 4.30 -9.98 26.10
N GLY A 137 3.14 -9.61 25.54
CA GLY A 137 1.84 -10.11 25.98
C GLY A 137 1.59 -11.58 25.64
N ASP A 138 1.86 -11.98 24.41
CA ASP A 138 1.57 -13.31 23.89
C ASP A 138 2.78 -14.00 23.26
N GLN A 139 3.97 -13.37 23.34
CA GLN A 139 5.23 -13.86 22.76
C GLN A 139 5.22 -14.00 21.23
N SER A 140 4.26 -13.39 20.54
CA SER A 140 4.26 -13.33 19.08
C SER A 140 5.39 -12.44 18.56
N THR A 141 5.99 -12.82 17.43
CA THR A 141 6.98 -12.01 16.74
C THR A 141 6.28 -11.09 15.75
N HIS A 142 6.56 -9.80 15.84
CA HIS A 142 6.05 -8.77 14.93
C HIS A 142 7.18 -8.26 14.04
N ALA A 143 6.86 -7.95 12.79
CA ALA A 143 7.75 -7.29 11.83
C ALA A 143 7.12 -5.97 11.36
N GLY A 144 7.88 -4.88 11.39
CA GLY A 144 7.41 -3.55 11.00
C GLY A 144 7.98 -3.11 9.66
N PHE A 145 7.15 -2.41 8.88
CA PHE A 145 7.52 -1.85 7.58
C PHE A 145 6.90 -0.49 7.40
N THR A 146 7.66 0.43 6.81
CA THR A 146 7.16 1.69 6.29
C THR A 146 7.29 1.66 4.78
N ALA A 147 6.26 2.05 4.05
CA ALA A 147 6.34 2.11 2.59
C ALA A 147 5.77 3.42 2.06
N THR A 148 6.39 3.95 1.02
CA THR A 148 5.94 5.15 0.34
C THR A 148 5.91 4.92 -1.16
N GLY A 149 4.90 5.50 -1.81
CA GLY A 149 4.77 5.44 -3.26
C GLY A 149 3.99 6.62 -3.81
N GLN A 150 3.96 6.74 -5.12
CA GLN A 150 3.18 7.74 -5.82
C GLN A 150 2.46 7.11 -6.99
N ILE A 151 1.18 7.38 -7.11
CA ILE A 151 0.35 6.98 -8.24
C ILE A 151 -0.24 8.22 -8.92
N LYS A 152 -0.66 8.08 -10.17
CA LYS A 152 -1.50 9.08 -10.84
C LYS A 152 -2.92 8.54 -10.88
N ARG A 153 -3.87 9.28 -10.31
CA ARG A 153 -5.28 8.86 -10.31
C ARG A 153 -5.87 8.75 -11.71
N SER A 154 -5.38 9.57 -12.66
CA SER A 154 -5.77 9.51 -14.06
C SER A 154 -5.39 8.19 -14.74
N ASP A 155 -4.30 7.54 -14.33
CA ASP A 155 -3.90 6.23 -14.87
C ASP A 155 -4.93 5.13 -14.58
N PHE A 156 -5.78 5.34 -13.56
CA PHE A 156 -6.86 4.44 -13.14
C PHE A 156 -8.26 4.92 -13.55
N GLY A 157 -8.34 5.94 -14.43
CA GLY A 157 -9.63 6.50 -14.85
C GLY A 157 -10.35 7.32 -13.79
N VAL A 158 -9.70 7.64 -12.66
CA VAL A 158 -10.22 8.53 -11.61
C VAL A 158 -9.82 9.95 -11.97
N ASP A 159 -10.51 10.55 -12.93
CA ASP A 159 -10.11 11.77 -13.62
C ASP A 159 -11.00 12.98 -13.31
N PHE A 160 -11.89 12.90 -12.33
CA PHE A 160 -12.75 14.00 -11.91
C PHE A 160 -11.96 15.30 -11.76
N GLY A 161 -12.41 16.36 -12.43
CA GLY A 161 -11.79 17.69 -12.39
C GLY A 161 -10.46 17.79 -13.11
N ILE A 162 -10.04 16.80 -13.90
CA ILE A 162 -8.93 16.92 -14.84
C ILE A 162 -9.44 17.55 -16.13
N ILE A 163 -9.02 18.79 -16.39
CA ILE A 163 -9.34 19.52 -17.61
C ILE A 163 -8.10 19.48 -18.52
N PRO A 164 -8.18 18.85 -19.71
CA PRO A 164 -7.05 18.83 -20.63
C PRO A 164 -6.57 20.27 -20.96
N GLY A 165 -5.27 20.51 -20.82
CA GLY A 165 -4.66 21.82 -21.09
C GLY A 165 -4.79 22.86 -19.98
N ALA A 166 -5.41 22.55 -18.85
CA ALA A 166 -5.44 23.44 -17.70
C ALA A 166 -4.07 23.49 -17.01
N GLU A 167 -3.54 24.69 -16.76
CA GLU A 167 -2.27 24.86 -16.03
C GLU A 167 -2.37 24.45 -14.56
N LYS A 168 -3.58 24.54 -13.98
CA LYS A 168 -3.84 24.15 -12.58
C LYS A 168 -5.06 23.27 -12.49
N LEU A 169 -4.89 22.13 -11.82
CA LEU A 169 -5.97 21.21 -11.49
C LEU A 169 -6.56 21.60 -10.13
N MET A 170 -7.88 21.51 -10.00
CA MET A 170 -8.56 21.67 -8.70
C MET A 170 -8.07 20.62 -7.72
N LEU A 171 -7.93 19.38 -8.17
CA LEU A 171 -7.38 18.26 -7.43
C LEU A 171 -6.17 17.71 -8.19
N GLY A 172 -5.03 17.58 -7.50
CA GLY A 172 -3.79 17.06 -8.10
C GLY A 172 -3.98 15.65 -8.67
N ASP A 173 -3.26 15.37 -9.75
CA ASP A 173 -3.27 14.03 -10.36
C ASP A 173 -2.41 13.03 -9.58
N LYS A 174 -1.32 13.51 -9.01
CA LYS A 174 -0.39 12.70 -8.22
C LYS A 174 -0.91 12.51 -6.80
N ILE A 175 -1.04 11.25 -6.41
CA ILE A 175 -1.44 10.82 -5.07
C ILE A 175 -0.20 10.21 -4.41
N LYS A 176 0.25 10.77 -3.30
CA LYS A 176 1.26 10.14 -2.45
C LYS A 176 0.57 9.10 -1.57
N VAL A 177 1.15 7.91 -1.49
CA VAL A 177 0.70 6.83 -0.61
C VAL A 177 1.74 6.62 0.47
N GLU A 178 1.29 6.50 1.71
CA GLU A 178 2.12 6.30 2.90
C GLU A 178 1.52 5.12 3.69
N LEU A 179 2.34 4.12 3.96
CA LEU A 179 1.94 2.88 4.62
C LEU A 179 2.81 2.66 5.85
N ASP A 180 2.18 2.39 7.00
CA ASP A 180 2.82 1.85 8.19
C ASP A 180 2.17 0.51 8.47
N ILE A 181 2.93 -0.58 8.37
CA ILE A 181 2.39 -1.93 8.39
C ILE A 181 3.16 -2.79 9.37
N GLN A 182 2.42 -3.51 10.21
CA GLN A 182 2.96 -4.59 11.02
C GLN A 182 2.35 -5.94 10.63
N PHE A 183 3.20 -6.95 10.59
CA PHE A 183 2.78 -8.33 10.41
C PHE A 183 3.19 -9.17 11.61
N VAL A 184 2.38 -10.15 11.92
CA VAL A 184 2.62 -11.16 12.97
C VAL A 184 3.09 -12.46 12.32
N ALA A 185 4.17 -13.02 12.86
CA ALA A 185 4.75 -14.28 12.38
C ALA A 185 3.74 -15.45 12.44
N PRO A 186 3.91 -16.44 11.55
CA PRO A 186 3.15 -17.69 11.69
C PRO A 186 3.45 -18.37 13.04
N ALA A 187 2.44 -19.02 13.61
CA ALA A 187 2.63 -19.82 14.83
C ALA A 187 3.70 -20.89 14.59
N GLN A 188 4.65 -21.00 15.50
CA GLN A 188 5.63 -22.08 15.45
C GLN A 188 4.92 -23.39 15.82
N SER A 189 5.00 -24.37 14.91
CA SER A 189 4.48 -25.74 15.12
C SER A 189 5.38 -26.55 16.03
#